data_970cf54cf0741604b442875454363d4f
#
_entry.id   970cf54cf0741604b442875454363d4f
#
_cell.length_a   1.000
_cell.length_b   1.000
_cell.length_c   1.000
_cell.angle_alpha   90.00
_cell.angle_beta   90.00
_cell.angle_gamma   90.00
#
_symmetry.space_group_name_H-M   'P 1'
#
loop_
_entity.id
_entity.type
_entity.pdbx_description
1 polymer ?
#
loop_
_entity_poly.entity_id
_entity_poly.type
_entity_poly.pdbx_seq_one_letter_code
_entity_poly.pdbx_strand_id
1 'polypeptide(L)'
;MAAQGRLQGIFTPNMVPLDSQGAIDEQGLRDYVDWLIQRGVHGLYPNGSTGEFTRFTPEERRRIIRIIMDQTAGRVPVLAGAAEANVRETLAACEYYHGLGVRAVAIVSPYYY
;
A
#
# COMPACT_ATOMS: atom_id res chain seq x y z
N MET A 1 5.99 22.16 -11.09
CA MET A 1 5.75 21.04 -10.15
C MET A 1 6.80 21.08 -9.05
N ALA A 2 6.36 21.14 -7.82
CA ALA A 2 7.31 21.12 -6.72
C ALA A 2 8.13 19.83 -6.77
N ALA A 3 9.45 19.93 -6.60
CA ALA A 3 10.28 18.75 -6.47
C ALA A 3 9.78 17.96 -5.27
N GLN A 4 9.50 16.69 -5.49
CA GLN A 4 9.11 15.83 -4.40
C GLN A 4 10.32 15.60 -3.51
N GLY A 5 10.13 15.82 -2.23
CA GLY A 5 11.18 15.63 -1.26
C GLY A 5 11.69 14.19 -1.27
N ARG A 6 12.89 14.00 -0.76
CA ARG A 6 13.49 12.69 -0.61
C ARG A 6 12.66 11.84 0.35
N LEU A 7 12.44 10.57 0.02
CA LEU A 7 11.84 9.62 0.96
C LEU A 7 12.81 9.41 2.12
N GLN A 8 12.31 9.61 3.32
CA GLN A 8 13.13 9.45 4.53
C GLN A 8 12.27 9.18 5.74
N GLY A 9 12.87 8.68 6.79
CA GLY A 9 12.18 8.38 8.03
C GLY A 9 11.64 6.96 8.06
N ILE A 10 10.64 6.75 8.90
CA ILE A 10 10.07 5.43 9.16
C ILE A 10 8.81 5.24 8.34
N PHE A 11 8.83 4.23 7.49
CA PHE A 11 7.67 3.78 6.73
C PHE A 11 7.10 2.55 7.41
N THR A 12 5.88 2.64 7.87
CA THR A 12 5.24 1.54 8.60
C THR A 12 4.63 0.54 7.63
N PRO A 13 5.04 -0.73 7.68
CA PRO A 13 4.34 -1.77 6.94
C PRO A 13 2.90 -1.92 7.47
N ASN A 14 1.93 -1.66 6.60
CA ASN A 14 0.53 -1.66 6.99
C ASN A 14 -0.04 -3.06 7.07
N MET A 15 -0.82 -3.31 8.09
CA MET A 15 -1.74 -4.44 8.13
C MET A 15 -3.05 -4.04 7.44
N VAL A 16 -3.88 -5.04 7.15
CA VAL A 16 -5.20 -4.82 6.57
C VAL A 16 -6.24 -5.44 7.50
N PRO A 17 -7.06 -4.62 8.15
CA PRO A 17 -8.14 -5.15 8.98
C PRO A 17 -9.16 -5.95 8.15
N LEU A 18 -9.61 -7.06 8.69
CA LEU A 18 -10.61 -7.91 8.07
C LEU A 18 -11.84 -7.98 8.97
N ASP A 19 -13.00 -8.14 8.36
CA ASP A 19 -14.22 -8.38 9.11
C ASP A 19 -14.33 -9.85 9.55
N SER A 20 -15.42 -10.19 10.22
CA SER A 20 -15.64 -11.55 10.73
C SER A 20 -15.77 -12.61 9.64
N GLN A 21 -15.96 -12.20 8.38
CA GLN A 21 -16.06 -13.08 7.23
C GLN A 21 -14.80 -13.13 6.39
N GLY A 22 -13.75 -12.45 6.84
CA GLY A 22 -12.47 -12.41 6.14
C GLY A 22 -12.40 -11.41 4.99
N ALA A 23 -13.39 -10.55 4.84
CA ALA A 23 -13.36 -9.48 3.84
C ALA A 23 -12.65 -8.24 4.38
N ILE A 24 -12.16 -7.40 3.47
CA ILE A 24 -11.52 -6.14 3.86
C ILE A 24 -12.52 -5.27 4.62
N ASP A 25 -12.15 -4.88 5.82
CA ASP A 25 -12.90 -3.89 6.60
C ASP A 25 -12.43 -2.50 6.18
N GLU A 26 -13.14 -1.91 5.23
CA GLU A 26 -12.73 -0.62 4.67
C GLU A 26 -12.68 0.48 5.72
N GLN A 27 -13.68 0.59 6.57
CA GLN A 27 -13.70 1.63 7.58
C GLN A 27 -12.58 1.42 8.61
N GLY A 28 -12.37 0.16 9.01
CA GLY A 28 -11.26 -0.17 9.89
C GLY A 28 -9.90 0.18 9.29
N LEU A 29 -9.74 -0.04 7.99
CA LEU A 29 -8.51 0.33 7.29
C LEU A 29 -8.31 1.85 7.28
N ARG A 30 -9.36 2.61 7.02
CA ARG A 30 -9.32 4.07 7.05
C ARG A 30 -8.96 4.61 8.43
N ASP A 31 -9.58 4.08 9.44
CA ASP A 31 -9.31 4.47 10.83
C ASP A 31 -7.87 4.14 11.22
N TYR A 32 -7.36 3.00 10.78
CA TYR A 32 -5.99 2.58 11.02
C TYR A 32 -4.99 3.51 10.35
N VAL A 33 -5.24 3.92 9.10
CA VAL A 33 -4.41 4.90 8.40
C VAL A 33 -4.34 6.21 9.18
N ASP A 34 -5.48 6.73 9.61
CA ASP A 34 -5.53 7.95 10.40
C ASP A 34 -4.75 7.81 11.72
N TRP A 35 -4.92 6.67 12.38
CA TRP A 35 -4.23 6.39 13.63
C TRP A 35 -2.71 6.39 13.44
N LEU A 36 -2.22 5.74 12.38
CA LEU A 36 -0.79 5.71 12.08
C LEU A 36 -0.25 7.12 11.82
N ILE A 37 -0.95 7.90 11.01
CA ILE A 37 -0.52 9.27 10.68
C ILE A 37 -0.50 10.14 11.95
N GLN A 38 -1.50 10.01 12.81
CA GLN A 38 -1.55 10.73 14.08
C GLN A 38 -0.41 10.34 15.01
N ARG A 39 0.10 9.12 14.91
CA ARG A 39 1.25 8.64 15.70
C ARG A 39 2.59 9.10 15.14
N GLY A 40 2.60 9.79 14.02
CA GLY A 40 3.81 10.46 13.51
C GLY A 40 4.66 9.59 12.57
N VAL A 41 4.09 8.58 11.94
CA VAL A 41 4.85 7.82 10.92
C VAL A 41 5.23 8.75 9.76
N HIS A 42 6.36 8.49 9.15
CA HIS A 42 6.84 9.32 8.03
C HIS A 42 6.26 8.86 6.69
N GLY A 43 5.78 7.66 6.62
CA GLY A 43 5.14 7.12 5.43
C GLY A 43 4.46 5.79 5.72
N LEU A 44 3.74 5.29 4.71
CA LEU A 44 3.00 4.04 4.79
C LEU A 44 3.53 3.07 3.75
N TYR A 45 3.61 1.80 4.13
CA TYR A 45 4.02 0.72 3.23
C TYR A 45 2.96 -0.39 3.22
N PRO A 46 1.87 -0.20 2.47
CA PRO A 46 0.86 -1.24 2.29
C PRO A 46 1.29 -2.32 1.30
N ASN A 47 0.63 -3.47 1.39
CA ASN A 47 0.84 -4.63 0.51
C ASN A 47 2.27 -5.20 0.55
N GLY A 48 2.93 -5.07 1.67
CA GLY A 48 4.16 -5.80 1.93
C GLY A 48 3.88 -7.13 2.64
N SER A 49 4.94 -7.78 3.08
CA SER A 49 4.84 -9.07 3.78
C SER A 49 4.03 -8.95 5.09
N THR A 50 4.26 -7.89 5.84
CA THR A 50 3.49 -7.63 7.07
C THR A 50 2.00 -7.48 6.79
N GLY A 51 1.65 -6.89 5.66
CA GLY A 51 0.27 -6.76 5.22
C GLY A 51 -0.31 -8.02 4.60
N GLU A 52 0.44 -9.11 4.59
CA GLU A 52 -0.02 -10.40 4.05
C GLU A 52 -0.52 -10.27 2.61
N PHE A 53 0.26 -9.61 1.76
CA PHE A 53 -0.20 -9.27 0.41
C PHE A 53 -0.63 -10.49 -0.42
N THR A 54 -0.03 -11.64 -0.20
CA THR A 54 -0.37 -12.88 -0.91
C THR A 54 -1.74 -13.43 -0.53
N ARG A 55 -2.32 -12.96 0.58
CA ARG A 55 -3.66 -13.32 1.02
C ARG A 55 -4.74 -12.76 0.10
N PHE A 56 -4.44 -11.65 -0.56
CA PHE A 56 -5.41 -10.89 -1.34
C PHE A 56 -5.22 -11.13 -2.83
N THR A 57 -6.32 -11.07 -3.57
CA THR A 57 -6.27 -11.10 -5.04
C THR A 57 -5.63 -9.80 -5.55
N PRO A 58 -5.16 -9.76 -6.81
CA PRO A 58 -4.66 -8.52 -7.40
C PRO A 58 -5.68 -7.38 -7.32
N GLU A 59 -6.96 -7.67 -7.51
CA GLU A 59 -8.02 -6.66 -7.42
C GLU A 59 -8.18 -6.13 -6.00
N GLU A 60 -8.13 -7.02 -5.01
CA GLU A 60 -8.18 -6.63 -3.61
C GLU A 60 -6.97 -5.79 -3.23
N ARG A 61 -5.77 -6.17 -3.70
CA ARG A 61 -4.56 -5.37 -3.46
C ARG A 61 -4.68 -3.96 -4.04
N ARG A 62 -5.24 -3.84 -5.24
CA ARG A 62 -5.50 -2.52 -5.84
C ARG A 62 -6.50 -1.72 -5.03
N ARG A 63 -7.56 -2.36 -4.56
CA ARG A 63 -8.55 -1.72 -3.71
C ARG A 63 -7.94 -1.22 -2.41
N ILE A 64 -7.07 -2.01 -1.79
CA ILE A 64 -6.36 -1.61 -0.56
C ILE A 64 -5.57 -0.32 -0.81
N ILE A 65 -4.81 -0.24 -1.90
CA ILE A 65 -4.03 0.96 -2.21
C ILE A 65 -4.96 2.15 -2.49
N ARG A 66 -6.06 1.96 -3.21
CA ARG A 66 -7.02 3.04 -3.45
C ARG A 66 -7.56 3.62 -2.15
N ILE A 67 -7.97 2.76 -1.23
CA ILE A 67 -8.50 3.18 0.07
C ILE A 67 -7.44 3.96 0.84
N ILE A 68 -6.22 3.44 0.88
CA ILE A 68 -5.13 4.07 1.61
C ILE A 68 -4.75 5.42 0.99
N MET A 69 -4.66 5.50 -0.34
CA MET A 69 -4.37 6.77 -1.00
C MET A 69 -5.45 7.80 -0.76
N ASP A 70 -6.72 7.39 -0.84
CA ASP A 70 -7.85 8.26 -0.57
C ASP A 70 -7.82 8.80 0.87
N GLN A 71 -7.63 7.89 1.84
CA GLN A 71 -7.63 8.29 3.26
C GLN A 71 -6.40 9.09 3.64
N THR A 72 -5.25 8.77 3.08
CA THR A 72 -4.01 9.49 3.35
C THR A 72 -4.09 10.94 2.86
N ALA A 73 -4.73 11.16 1.72
CA ALA A 73 -4.96 12.49 1.17
C ALA A 73 -3.69 13.36 1.13
N GLY A 74 -2.56 12.78 0.79
CA GLY A 74 -1.28 13.50 0.65
C GLY A 74 -0.58 13.85 1.96
N ARG A 75 -1.10 13.43 3.10
CA ARG A 75 -0.50 13.79 4.40
C ARG A 75 0.88 13.18 4.62
N VAL A 76 1.09 11.96 4.12
CA VAL A 76 2.39 11.28 4.15
C VAL A 76 2.58 10.52 2.82
N PRO A 77 3.83 10.24 2.41
CA PRO A 77 4.05 9.44 1.22
C PRO A 77 3.63 7.98 1.42
N VAL A 78 3.21 7.34 0.34
CA VAL A 78 2.85 5.93 0.31
C VAL A 78 3.82 5.19 -0.61
N LEU A 79 4.41 4.14 -0.07
CA LEU A 79 5.25 3.19 -0.79
C LEU A 79 4.40 1.94 -1.00
N ALA A 80 3.87 1.73 -2.20
CA ALA A 80 2.95 0.63 -2.46
C ALA A 80 3.69 -0.65 -2.81
N GLY A 81 3.39 -1.73 -2.12
CA GLY A 81 3.85 -3.06 -2.50
C GLY A 81 3.19 -3.46 -3.81
N ALA A 82 3.99 -3.71 -4.84
CA ALA A 82 3.51 -4.05 -6.19
C ALA A 82 3.97 -5.44 -6.64
N ALA A 83 4.50 -6.23 -5.71
CA ALA A 83 5.01 -7.56 -6.04
C ALA A 83 3.87 -8.50 -6.42
N GLU A 84 4.06 -9.17 -7.53
CA GLU A 84 3.21 -10.24 -8.00
C GLU A 84 4.11 -11.42 -8.39
N ALA A 85 3.55 -12.61 -8.47
CA ALA A 85 4.32 -13.77 -8.91
C ALA A 85 4.72 -13.67 -10.39
N ASN A 86 3.95 -12.93 -11.17
CA ASN A 86 4.15 -12.77 -12.61
C ASN A 86 4.65 -11.36 -12.90
N VAL A 87 5.71 -11.24 -13.69
CA VAL A 87 6.33 -9.94 -14.00
C VAL A 87 5.36 -8.99 -14.71
N ARG A 88 4.54 -9.49 -15.61
CA ARG A 88 3.58 -8.64 -16.32
C ARG A 88 2.56 -8.04 -15.38
N GLU A 89 2.09 -8.83 -14.41
CA GLU A 89 1.17 -8.33 -13.38
C GLU A 89 1.85 -7.33 -12.46
N THR A 90 3.12 -7.55 -12.14
CA THR A 90 3.90 -6.57 -11.36
C THR A 90 3.99 -5.24 -12.11
N LEU A 91 4.31 -5.26 -13.39
CA LEU A 91 4.39 -4.04 -14.19
C LEU A 91 3.03 -3.34 -14.28
N ALA A 92 1.95 -4.10 -14.48
CA ALA A 92 0.61 -3.54 -14.52
C ALA A 92 0.22 -2.91 -13.17
N ALA A 93 0.58 -3.55 -12.07
CA ALA A 93 0.36 -2.99 -10.72
C ALA A 93 1.14 -1.67 -10.54
N CYS A 94 2.39 -1.62 -10.96
CA CYS A 94 3.20 -0.42 -10.88
C CYS A 94 2.55 0.75 -11.63
N GLU A 95 2.08 0.51 -12.85
CA GLU A 95 1.40 1.53 -13.65
C GLU A 95 0.12 2.01 -12.98
N TYR A 96 -0.66 1.07 -12.47
CA TYR A 96 -1.90 1.39 -11.79
C TYR A 96 -1.65 2.25 -10.54
N TYR A 97 -0.68 1.85 -9.72
CA TYR A 97 -0.36 2.59 -8.49
C TYR A 97 0.26 3.95 -8.79
N HIS A 98 1.06 4.03 -9.83
CA HIS A 98 1.58 5.32 -10.29
C HIS A 98 0.41 6.29 -10.61
N GLY A 99 -0.60 5.79 -11.30
CA GLY A 99 -1.80 6.57 -11.61
C GLY A 99 -2.58 7.03 -10.38
N LEU A 100 -2.44 6.34 -9.25
CA LEU A 100 -3.06 6.74 -7.99
C LEU A 100 -2.22 7.77 -7.21
N GLY A 101 -1.00 8.04 -7.65
CA GLY A 101 -0.13 9.04 -7.01
C GLY A 101 0.78 8.50 -5.92
N VAL A 102 1.06 7.20 -5.89
CA VAL A 102 2.05 6.68 -4.93
C VAL A 102 3.43 7.24 -5.22
N ARG A 103 4.23 7.45 -4.17
CA ARG A 103 5.57 8.03 -4.30
C ARG A 103 6.59 7.02 -4.81
N ALA A 104 6.39 5.77 -4.50
CA ALA A 104 7.30 4.69 -4.88
C ALA A 104 6.57 3.36 -4.80
N VAL A 105 7.13 2.34 -5.41
CA VAL A 105 6.66 0.96 -5.30
C VAL A 105 7.76 0.10 -4.70
N ALA A 106 7.36 -0.92 -3.96
CA ALA A 106 8.25 -1.93 -3.44
C ALA A 106 7.97 -3.25 -4.16
N ILE A 107 9.03 -3.90 -4.61
CA ILE A 107 8.92 -5.15 -5.35
C ILE A 107 9.88 -6.14 -4.71
N VAL A 108 9.36 -7.27 -4.26
CA VAL A 108 10.22 -8.38 -3.88
C VAL A 108 10.70 -9.11 -5.14
N SER A 109 11.89 -9.65 -5.08
CA SER A 109 12.40 -10.50 -6.15
C SER A 109 11.40 -11.62 -6.45
N PRO A 110 11.40 -12.16 -7.69
CA PRO A 110 10.52 -13.28 -7.98
C PRO A 110 10.67 -14.37 -6.91
N TYR A 111 9.53 -14.77 -6.36
CA TYR A 111 9.49 -15.80 -5.34
C TYR A 111 8.82 -17.03 -5.94
N TYR A 112 9.25 -18.17 -5.50
CA TYR A 112 8.86 -19.49 -5.95
C TYR A 112 9.58 -19.89 -7.25
N TYR A 113 9.50 -19.11 -8.31
CA TYR A 113 10.26 -19.33 -9.54
C TYR A 113 10.99 -18.07 -9.97
#